data_5ba03134430b4d67f9ccbbb3b49a5146
#
_entry.id   5ba03134430b4d67f9ccbbb3b49a5146
#
_cell.length_a   1.000
_cell.length_b   1.000
_cell.length_c   1.000
_cell.angle_alpha   90.00
_cell.angle_beta   90.00
_cell.angle_gamma   90.00
#
_symmetry.space_group_name_H-M   'P 1'
#
loop_
_entity.id
_entity.type
_entity.pdbx_description
1 polymer ?
#
loop_
_entity_poly.entity_id
_entity_poly.type
_entity_poly.pdbx_seq_one_letter_code
_entity_poly.pdbx_strand_id
1 'polypeptide(L)'
;NYKIKAVLATHNETATGVTSDVAAVRKALDEAKHPALLIVDGVSSIASIDFRMDEWGVDVAVSGSQKGFMLPTGLAILCFGEKALKARLSAKCPRCFFDIEDMIKANVNGFFPYTPATIMLRGLRASVDILLEEGLNKVFARHHRMAEAVRRAVAAWSLKLVAKEPKWHSDTVSAIYVPQGFDGNEVVRHAYRRFNLALSVSLAKIAGKAFRIGHLGDMNELMVLTPITGAEMAMKDLGIPIELGSGVAAAQEYLRKTAKDIKSLKPMK
;
A
#
# COMPACT_ATOMS: atom_id res chain seq x y z
N ASN A 1 -19.33 1.66 -24.08
CA ASN A 1 -19.54 0.30 -24.60
C ASN A 1 -20.19 -0.57 -23.50
N TYR A 2 -21.49 -0.76 -23.57
CA TYR A 2 -22.27 -1.54 -22.58
C TYR A 2 -21.94 -3.04 -22.51
N LYS A 3 -21.04 -3.55 -23.37
CA LYS A 3 -20.53 -4.92 -23.26
C LYS A 3 -19.54 -5.08 -22.11
N ILE A 4 -18.91 -4.00 -21.64
CA ILE A 4 -18.02 -4.02 -20.49
C ILE A 4 -18.84 -4.33 -19.23
N LYS A 5 -18.44 -5.35 -18.48
CA LYS A 5 -19.13 -5.81 -17.26
C LYS A 5 -18.50 -5.29 -15.98
N ALA A 6 -17.20 -5.00 -16.03
CA ALA A 6 -16.47 -4.47 -14.89
C ALA A 6 -15.36 -3.50 -15.34
N VAL A 7 -15.08 -2.52 -14.50
CA VAL A 7 -13.91 -1.67 -14.54
C VAL A 7 -13.03 -2.05 -13.35
N LEU A 8 -11.79 -2.41 -13.62
CA LEU A 8 -10.81 -2.72 -12.60
C LEU A 8 -9.93 -1.48 -12.39
N ALA A 9 -9.84 -1.02 -11.15
CA ALA A 9 -9.02 0.12 -10.78
C ALA A 9 -8.07 -0.27 -9.65
N THR A 10 -6.81 0.15 -9.73
CA THR A 10 -5.86 0.00 -8.63
C THR A 10 -5.86 1.30 -7.83
N HIS A 11 -6.22 1.23 -6.54
CA HIS A 11 -6.22 2.41 -5.67
C HIS A 11 -4.81 2.91 -5.40
N ASN A 12 -3.88 1.99 -5.09
CA ASN A 12 -2.48 2.32 -4.89
C ASN A 12 -1.57 1.37 -5.68
N GLU A 13 -0.91 1.90 -6.72
CA GLU A 13 -0.02 1.10 -7.58
C GLU A 13 1.36 0.97 -6.95
N THR A 14 1.64 -0.22 -6.43
CA THR A 14 2.88 -0.52 -5.71
C THR A 14 4.13 -0.37 -6.57
N ALA A 15 4.04 -0.63 -7.88
CA ALA A 15 5.19 -0.52 -8.78
C ALA A 15 5.69 0.93 -8.94
N THR A 16 4.76 1.89 -8.92
CA THR A 16 5.03 3.29 -9.26
C THR A 16 4.93 4.25 -8.08
N GLY A 17 4.32 3.82 -6.97
CA GLY A 17 4.02 4.69 -5.83
C GLY A 17 2.97 5.75 -6.17
N VAL A 18 1.98 5.39 -7.00
CA VAL A 18 0.87 6.26 -7.41
C VAL A 18 -0.42 5.84 -6.74
N THR A 19 -1.08 6.77 -6.10
CA THR A 19 -2.44 6.61 -5.57
C THR A 19 -3.45 7.19 -6.56
N SER A 20 -4.46 6.41 -6.93
CA SER A 20 -5.50 6.80 -7.90
C SER A 20 -6.74 7.33 -7.18
N ASP A 21 -7.44 8.26 -7.83
CA ASP A 21 -8.73 8.77 -7.37
C ASP A 21 -9.86 7.82 -7.78
N VAL A 22 -10.19 6.90 -6.89
CA VAL A 22 -11.26 5.89 -7.11
C VAL A 22 -12.64 6.55 -7.17
N ALA A 23 -12.86 7.61 -6.38
CA ALA A 23 -14.13 8.34 -6.40
C ALA A 23 -14.39 8.99 -7.77
N ALA A 24 -13.33 9.53 -8.40
CA ALA A 24 -13.44 10.08 -9.77
C ALA A 24 -13.77 8.99 -10.80
N VAL A 25 -13.25 7.76 -10.64
CA VAL A 25 -13.61 6.63 -11.52
C VAL A 25 -15.09 6.29 -11.38
N ARG A 26 -15.61 6.24 -10.14
CA ARG A 26 -17.05 6.02 -9.91
C ARG A 26 -17.89 7.12 -10.53
N LYS A 27 -17.53 8.37 -10.28
CA LYS A 27 -18.21 9.54 -10.85
C LYS A 27 -18.30 9.46 -12.39
N ALA A 28 -17.22 9.11 -13.06
CA ALA A 28 -17.19 8.96 -14.51
C ALA A 28 -18.13 7.84 -15.01
N LEU A 29 -18.21 6.72 -14.27
CA LEU A 29 -19.15 5.64 -14.59
C LEU A 29 -20.61 6.07 -14.41
N ASP A 30 -20.90 6.86 -13.38
CA ASP A 30 -22.25 7.36 -13.10
C ASP A 30 -22.70 8.41 -14.12
N GLU A 31 -21.83 9.35 -14.47
CA GLU A 31 -22.07 10.34 -15.53
C GLU A 31 -22.34 9.67 -16.89
N ALA A 32 -21.60 8.60 -17.19
CA ALA A 32 -21.81 7.78 -18.38
C ALA A 32 -23.06 6.86 -18.27
N LYS A 33 -23.74 6.82 -17.12
CA LYS A 33 -24.83 5.88 -16.80
C LYS A 33 -24.45 4.44 -17.12
N HIS A 34 -23.17 4.08 -16.87
CA HIS A 34 -22.62 2.79 -17.26
C HIS A 34 -22.86 1.72 -16.18
N PRO A 35 -23.45 0.55 -16.53
CA PRO A 35 -23.84 -0.47 -15.56
C PRO A 35 -22.69 -1.32 -15.03
N ALA A 36 -21.45 -1.15 -15.50
CA ALA A 36 -20.31 -1.95 -15.08
C ALA A 36 -20.08 -1.90 -13.56
N LEU A 37 -19.57 -3.00 -13.03
CA LEU A 37 -19.07 -3.06 -11.66
C LEU A 37 -17.77 -2.26 -11.55
N LEU A 38 -17.54 -1.58 -10.45
CA LEU A 38 -16.26 -1.02 -10.07
C LEU A 38 -15.58 -1.98 -9.09
N ILE A 39 -14.49 -2.60 -9.55
CA ILE A 39 -13.67 -3.52 -8.76
C ILE A 39 -12.35 -2.84 -8.45
N VAL A 40 -12.00 -2.74 -7.18
CA VAL A 40 -10.80 -2.00 -6.75
C VAL A 40 -9.79 -2.93 -6.09
N ASP A 41 -8.58 -2.92 -6.64
CA ASP A 41 -7.40 -3.45 -5.96
C ASP A 41 -6.91 -2.42 -4.93
N GLY A 42 -7.16 -2.72 -3.67
CA GLY A 42 -6.71 -1.95 -2.52
C GLY A 42 -5.64 -2.69 -1.71
N VAL A 43 -4.95 -3.68 -2.28
CA VAL A 43 -3.97 -4.53 -1.55
C VAL A 43 -2.90 -3.69 -0.86
N SER A 44 -2.38 -2.65 -1.49
CA SER A 44 -1.32 -1.82 -0.90
C SER A 44 -1.81 -0.47 -0.34
N SER A 45 -3.13 -0.31 -0.16
CA SER A 45 -3.74 0.92 0.37
C SER A 45 -4.65 0.71 1.56
N ILE A 46 -5.55 -0.30 1.51
CA ILE A 46 -6.53 -0.54 2.58
C ILE A 46 -5.82 -0.76 3.92
N ALA A 47 -6.36 -0.16 4.97
CA ALA A 47 -5.80 -0.07 6.32
C ALA A 47 -4.50 0.76 6.43
N SER A 48 -4.13 1.55 5.41
CA SER A 48 -2.96 2.44 5.42
C SER A 48 -3.24 3.81 4.81
N ILE A 49 -4.07 3.86 3.76
CA ILE A 49 -4.54 5.07 3.09
C ILE A 49 -6.06 5.11 3.21
N ASP A 50 -6.65 6.29 3.26
CA ASP A 50 -8.10 6.45 3.31
C ASP A 50 -8.78 5.72 2.13
N PHE A 51 -9.69 4.81 2.44
CA PHE A 51 -10.43 4.03 1.48
C PHE A 51 -11.88 3.87 1.96
N ARG A 52 -12.82 4.37 1.18
CA ARG A 52 -14.23 4.49 1.56
C ARG A 52 -15.11 3.74 0.57
N MET A 53 -15.19 2.42 0.74
CA MET A 53 -15.88 1.53 -0.20
C MET A 53 -17.29 2.00 -0.54
N ASP A 54 -18.09 2.26 0.51
CA ASP A 54 -19.52 2.59 0.33
C ASP A 54 -19.70 4.00 -0.22
N GLU A 55 -19.00 5.00 0.35
CA GLU A 55 -19.11 6.40 -0.09
C GLU A 55 -18.65 6.58 -1.54
N TRP A 56 -17.64 5.82 -1.98
CA TRP A 56 -17.14 5.86 -3.35
C TRP A 56 -17.87 4.91 -4.30
N GLY A 57 -18.88 4.20 -3.83
CA GLY A 57 -19.68 3.27 -4.64
C GLY A 57 -18.86 2.17 -5.29
N VAL A 58 -17.87 1.64 -4.57
CA VAL A 58 -17.07 0.49 -5.02
C VAL A 58 -17.87 -0.78 -4.87
N ASP A 59 -17.99 -1.55 -5.94
CA ASP A 59 -18.80 -2.77 -5.93
C ASP A 59 -18.04 -3.99 -5.38
N VAL A 60 -16.70 -4.04 -5.56
CA VAL A 60 -15.83 -5.06 -4.99
C VAL A 60 -14.50 -4.43 -4.60
N ALA A 61 -14.05 -4.69 -3.39
CA ALA A 61 -12.71 -4.32 -2.92
C ALA A 61 -11.90 -5.56 -2.57
N VAL A 62 -10.61 -5.54 -2.97
CA VAL A 62 -9.65 -6.62 -2.73
C VAL A 62 -8.51 -6.10 -1.90
N SER A 63 -8.15 -6.82 -0.85
CA SER A 63 -6.96 -6.56 -0.04
C SER A 63 -6.24 -7.84 0.35
N GLY A 64 -5.10 -7.72 1.00
CA GLY A 64 -4.29 -8.84 1.47
C GLY A 64 -3.76 -8.61 2.89
N SER A 65 -3.54 -9.69 3.61
CA SER A 65 -3.11 -9.66 5.01
C SER A 65 -1.74 -9.01 5.24
N GLN A 66 -0.81 -9.12 4.27
CA GLN A 66 0.59 -8.74 4.42
C GLN A 66 0.91 -7.26 4.16
N LYS A 67 -0.09 -6.42 4.02
CA LYS A 67 0.05 -4.98 3.75
C LYS A 67 -0.45 -4.17 4.94
N GLY A 68 -1.44 -3.31 4.78
CA GLY A 68 -1.95 -2.48 5.85
C GLY A 68 -2.46 -3.24 7.08
N PHE A 69 -2.85 -4.50 6.92
CA PHE A 69 -3.24 -5.36 8.03
C PHE A 69 -2.06 -5.97 8.80
N MET A 70 -0.80 -5.68 8.46
CA MET A 70 0.40 -5.97 9.28
C MET A 70 0.59 -7.46 9.63
N LEU A 71 0.13 -8.37 8.78
CA LEU A 71 0.22 -9.82 8.97
C LEU A 71 1.20 -10.47 7.97
N PRO A 72 1.61 -11.71 8.20
CA PRO A 72 2.21 -12.52 7.14
C PRO A 72 1.27 -12.70 5.94
N THR A 73 1.84 -13.05 4.79
CA THR A 73 1.08 -13.43 3.60
C THR A 73 0.24 -14.69 3.88
N GLY A 74 -1.01 -14.74 3.42
CA GLY A 74 -1.82 -15.95 3.55
C GLY A 74 -3.33 -15.73 3.55
N LEU A 75 -3.83 -14.49 3.68
CA LEU A 75 -5.26 -14.19 3.55
C LEU A 75 -5.50 -13.20 2.40
N ALA A 76 -6.50 -13.50 1.58
CA ALA A 76 -7.19 -12.52 0.75
C ALA A 76 -8.39 -11.98 1.53
N ILE A 77 -8.55 -10.67 1.53
CA ILE A 77 -9.67 -9.97 2.16
C ILE A 77 -10.50 -9.37 1.04
N LEU A 78 -11.75 -9.80 0.96
CA LEU A 78 -12.67 -9.42 -0.11
C LEU A 78 -13.92 -8.78 0.50
N CYS A 79 -14.33 -7.64 -0.04
CA CYS A 79 -15.58 -6.99 0.31
C CYS A 79 -16.45 -6.88 -0.94
N PHE A 80 -17.74 -7.19 -0.80
CA PHE A 80 -18.69 -7.18 -1.91
C PHE A 80 -19.89 -6.30 -1.56
N GLY A 81 -20.19 -5.35 -2.45
CA GLY A 81 -21.43 -4.58 -2.40
C GLY A 81 -22.60 -5.35 -3.00
N GLU A 82 -23.83 -4.90 -2.72
CA GLU A 82 -25.06 -5.56 -3.18
C GLU A 82 -25.13 -5.72 -4.70
N LYS A 83 -24.65 -4.74 -5.48
CA LYS A 83 -24.66 -4.79 -6.95
C LYS A 83 -23.79 -5.95 -7.46
N ALA A 84 -22.63 -6.19 -6.84
CA ALA A 84 -21.75 -7.32 -7.17
C ALA A 84 -22.40 -8.66 -6.76
N LEU A 85 -23.03 -8.72 -5.59
CA LEU A 85 -23.75 -9.91 -5.11
C LEU A 85 -24.96 -10.24 -6.02
N LYS A 86 -25.65 -9.27 -6.56
CA LYS A 86 -26.71 -9.48 -7.55
C LYS A 86 -26.15 -9.95 -8.90
N ALA A 87 -25.05 -9.35 -9.36
CA ALA A 87 -24.44 -9.71 -10.64
C ALA A 87 -23.95 -11.16 -10.69
N ARG A 88 -23.46 -11.70 -9.58
CA ARG A 88 -22.98 -13.11 -9.48
C ARG A 88 -24.07 -14.13 -9.85
N LEU A 89 -25.35 -13.84 -9.57
CA LEU A 89 -26.47 -14.75 -9.83
C LEU A 89 -26.64 -15.08 -11.32
N SER A 90 -26.23 -14.17 -12.19
CA SER A 90 -26.29 -14.34 -13.65
C SER A 90 -24.94 -14.76 -14.25
N ALA A 91 -23.88 -14.90 -13.45
CA ALA A 91 -22.56 -15.26 -13.91
C ALA A 91 -22.52 -16.73 -14.34
N LYS A 92 -21.99 -17.00 -15.55
CA LYS A 92 -21.94 -18.35 -16.16
C LYS A 92 -20.54 -18.95 -16.17
N CYS A 93 -19.51 -18.21 -15.72
CA CYS A 93 -18.15 -18.74 -15.64
C CYS A 93 -18.10 -19.90 -14.62
N PRO A 94 -17.61 -21.06 -15.00
CA PRO A 94 -17.40 -22.17 -14.05
C PRO A 94 -16.47 -21.74 -12.92
N ARG A 95 -16.80 -22.05 -11.69
CA ARG A 95 -16.03 -21.73 -10.50
C ARG A 95 -16.27 -22.80 -9.43
N CYS A 96 -15.33 -22.94 -8.53
CA CYS A 96 -15.40 -23.85 -7.41
C CYS A 96 -14.84 -23.16 -6.15
N PHE A 97 -13.52 -23.24 -5.90
CA PHE A 97 -12.89 -22.65 -4.72
C PHE A 97 -13.16 -21.13 -4.55
N PHE A 98 -13.26 -20.40 -5.65
CA PHE A 98 -13.57 -18.97 -5.65
C PHE A 98 -15.08 -18.66 -5.78
N ASP A 99 -15.95 -19.65 -5.52
CA ASP A 99 -17.38 -19.38 -5.48
C ASP A 99 -17.78 -18.73 -4.16
N ILE A 100 -18.12 -17.45 -4.23
CA ILE A 100 -18.56 -16.68 -3.05
C ILE A 100 -19.87 -17.22 -2.45
N GLU A 101 -20.69 -17.94 -3.22
CA GLU A 101 -21.92 -18.54 -2.72
C GLU A 101 -21.64 -19.53 -1.59
N ASP A 102 -20.64 -20.39 -1.77
CA ASP A 102 -20.25 -21.36 -0.75
C ASP A 102 -19.70 -20.67 0.50
N MET A 103 -18.94 -19.57 0.31
CA MET A 103 -18.44 -18.75 1.42
C MET A 103 -19.60 -18.12 2.19
N ILE A 104 -20.57 -17.52 1.50
CA ILE A 104 -21.74 -16.88 2.14
C ILE A 104 -22.52 -17.91 2.93
N LYS A 105 -22.83 -19.10 2.34
CA LYS A 105 -23.58 -20.15 3.03
C LYS A 105 -22.86 -20.66 4.30
N ALA A 106 -21.56 -20.87 4.22
CA ALA A 106 -20.79 -21.34 5.37
C ALA A 106 -20.69 -20.27 6.47
N ASN A 107 -20.48 -18.99 6.09
CA ASN A 107 -20.29 -17.89 7.03
C ASN A 107 -21.55 -17.58 7.87
N VAL A 108 -22.74 -17.89 7.39
CA VAL A 108 -24.00 -17.73 8.17
C VAL A 108 -23.88 -18.42 9.55
N ASN A 109 -23.17 -19.54 9.63
CA ASN A 109 -22.95 -20.30 10.86
C ASN A 109 -21.55 -20.08 11.45
N GLY A 110 -20.80 -19.09 10.98
CA GLY A 110 -19.45 -18.80 11.46
C GLY A 110 -18.37 -19.76 10.96
N PHE A 111 -18.66 -20.52 9.88
CA PHE A 111 -17.73 -21.50 9.29
C PHE A 111 -17.21 -21.00 7.93
N PHE A 112 -16.24 -21.72 7.39
CA PHE A 112 -15.71 -21.57 6.04
C PHE A 112 -16.02 -22.85 5.24
N PRO A 113 -16.17 -22.76 3.90
CA PRO A 113 -16.45 -23.94 3.07
C PRO A 113 -15.26 -24.92 2.98
N TYR A 114 -14.06 -24.43 3.27
CA TYR A 114 -12.79 -25.18 3.30
C TYR A 114 -12.05 -24.87 4.58
N THR A 115 -11.05 -25.70 4.93
CA THR A 115 -10.24 -25.51 6.15
C THR A 115 -9.58 -24.12 6.16
N PRO A 116 -9.93 -23.23 7.10
CA PRO A 116 -9.41 -21.89 7.13
C PRO A 116 -8.03 -21.83 7.80
N ALA A 117 -7.26 -20.80 7.47
CA ALA A 117 -6.00 -20.46 8.14
C ALA A 117 -6.28 -19.84 9.52
N THR A 118 -6.67 -20.63 10.51
CA THR A 118 -7.18 -20.17 11.82
C THR A 118 -6.20 -19.28 12.58
N ILE A 119 -4.89 -19.57 12.52
CA ILE A 119 -3.85 -18.75 13.14
C ILE A 119 -3.81 -17.35 12.50
N MET A 120 -3.92 -17.28 11.17
CA MET A 120 -3.96 -16.03 10.43
C MET A 120 -5.23 -15.24 10.75
N LEU A 121 -6.37 -15.88 10.92
CA LEU A 121 -7.62 -15.23 11.32
C LEU A 121 -7.54 -14.64 12.72
N ARG A 122 -6.89 -15.33 13.67
CA ARG A 122 -6.61 -14.79 15.01
C ARG A 122 -5.66 -13.58 14.92
N GLY A 123 -4.62 -13.66 14.10
CA GLY A 123 -3.73 -12.54 13.83
C GLY A 123 -4.47 -11.35 13.21
N LEU A 124 -5.38 -11.61 12.25
CA LEU A 124 -6.20 -10.56 11.64
C LEU A 124 -7.09 -9.86 12.67
N ARG A 125 -7.68 -10.61 13.61
CA ARG A 125 -8.46 -10.02 14.70
C ARG A 125 -7.60 -9.08 15.55
N ALA A 126 -6.41 -9.53 15.97
CA ALA A 126 -5.50 -8.70 16.76
C ALA A 126 -5.04 -7.45 15.98
N SER A 127 -4.73 -7.60 14.69
CA SER A 127 -4.36 -6.48 13.81
C SER A 127 -5.49 -5.44 13.70
N VAL A 128 -6.72 -5.91 13.50
CA VAL A 128 -7.88 -5.02 13.40
C VAL A 128 -8.12 -4.30 14.73
N ASP A 129 -7.98 -4.99 15.86
CA ASP A 129 -8.11 -4.37 17.18
C ASP A 129 -7.07 -3.26 17.39
N ILE A 130 -5.80 -3.47 16.98
CA ILE A 130 -4.72 -2.45 17.02
C ILE A 130 -5.08 -1.24 16.15
N LEU A 131 -5.52 -1.47 14.92
CA LEU A 131 -5.88 -0.39 13.99
C LEU A 131 -7.06 0.44 14.48
N LEU A 132 -8.05 -0.21 15.10
CA LEU A 132 -9.22 0.46 15.66
C LEU A 132 -8.87 1.21 16.96
N GLU A 133 -7.98 0.68 17.80
CA GLU A 133 -7.49 1.38 19.01
C GLU A 133 -6.69 2.64 18.63
N GLU A 134 -5.83 2.58 17.61
CA GLU A 134 -5.15 3.77 17.08
C GLU A 134 -6.15 4.75 16.44
N GLY A 135 -7.15 4.23 15.74
CA GLY A 135 -8.14 4.96 14.97
C GLY A 135 -7.64 5.26 13.54
N LEU A 136 -8.45 4.89 12.53
CA LEU A 136 -8.04 4.91 11.12
C LEU A 136 -7.49 6.25 10.64
N ASN A 137 -8.08 7.38 11.06
CA ASN A 137 -7.58 8.70 10.71
C ASN A 137 -6.15 8.95 11.21
N LYS A 138 -5.80 8.41 12.39
CA LYS A 138 -4.43 8.50 12.91
C LYS A 138 -3.49 7.56 12.18
N VAL A 139 -3.95 6.36 11.83
CA VAL A 139 -3.22 5.41 10.99
C VAL A 139 -2.86 6.06 9.64
N PHE A 140 -3.81 6.70 8.96
CA PHE A 140 -3.57 7.39 7.69
C PHE A 140 -2.59 8.57 7.86
N ALA A 141 -2.77 9.37 8.91
CA ALA A 141 -1.86 10.48 9.20
C ALA A 141 -0.42 10.00 9.51
N ARG A 142 -0.27 8.87 10.20
CA ARG A 142 1.03 8.23 10.47
C ARG A 142 1.69 7.78 9.19
N HIS A 143 0.98 7.09 8.30
CA HIS A 143 1.50 6.67 7.00
C HIS A 143 1.92 7.87 6.14
N HIS A 144 1.07 8.91 6.06
CA HIS A 144 1.41 10.14 5.35
C HIS A 144 2.70 10.78 5.89
N ARG A 145 2.86 10.83 7.21
CA ARG A 145 4.03 11.40 7.86
C ARG A 145 5.31 10.60 7.56
N MET A 146 5.24 9.25 7.59
CA MET A 146 6.38 8.40 7.22
C MET A 146 6.73 8.55 5.74
N ALA A 147 5.74 8.60 4.87
CA ALA A 147 5.91 8.83 3.45
C ALA A 147 6.56 10.17 3.15
N GLU A 148 6.13 11.23 3.85
CA GLU A 148 6.68 12.57 3.67
C GLU A 148 8.16 12.64 4.10
N ALA A 149 8.57 11.90 5.13
CA ALA A 149 9.98 11.79 5.50
C ALA A 149 10.83 11.20 4.35
N VAL A 150 10.33 10.16 3.68
CA VAL A 150 10.99 9.59 2.50
C VAL A 150 11.03 10.59 1.35
N ARG A 151 9.93 11.31 1.08
CA ARG A 151 9.87 12.35 0.04
C ARG A 151 10.87 13.48 0.28
N ARG A 152 11.08 13.89 1.55
CA ARG A 152 12.11 14.88 1.92
C ARG A 152 13.52 14.36 1.64
N ALA A 153 13.78 13.10 1.96
CA ALA A 153 15.07 12.47 1.64
C ALA A 153 15.31 12.43 0.11
N VAL A 154 14.31 12.03 -0.66
CA VAL A 154 14.41 11.98 -2.14
C VAL A 154 14.70 13.37 -2.74
N ALA A 155 14.04 14.41 -2.22
CA ALA A 155 14.29 15.79 -2.64
C ALA A 155 15.72 16.25 -2.29
N ALA A 156 16.22 15.91 -1.09
CA ALA A 156 17.58 16.23 -0.66
C ALA A 156 18.65 15.51 -1.50
N TRP A 157 18.37 14.30 -1.99
CA TRP A 157 19.23 13.59 -2.95
C TRP A 157 19.17 14.16 -4.37
N SER A 158 18.31 15.17 -4.63
CA SER A 158 18.03 15.69 -5.97
C SER A 158 17.51 14.63 -6.94
N LEU A 159 16.89 13.56 -6.42
CA LEU A 159 16.25 12.51 -7.19
C LEU A 159 14.76 12.80 -7.39
N LYS A 160 14.14 12.03 -8.27
CA LYS A 160 12.70 12.19 -8.60
C LYS A 160 11.92 10.93 -8.24
N LEU A 161 10.71 11.14 -7.74
CA LEU A 161 9.72 10.07 -7.62
C LEU A 161 9.19 9.68 -9.00
N VAL A 162 8.76 8.43 -9.14
CA VAL A 162 8.05 7.93 -10.33
C VAL A 162 6.68 8.62 -10.44
N ALA A 163 5.98 8.78 -9.32
CA ALA A 163 4.75 9.58 -9.24
C ALA A 163 5.09 11.08 -9.47
N LYS A 164 4.57 11.65 -10.56
CA LYS A 164 4.99 12.97 -11.04
C LYS A 164 4.45 14.14 -10.23
N GLU A 165 3.25 14.00 -9.69
CA GLU A 165 2.55 15.09 -9.01
C GLU A 165 2.25 14.73 -7.56
N PRO A 166 2.37 15.69 -6.62
CA PRO A 166 2.15 15.45 -5.20
C PRO A 166 0.80 14.80 -4.86
N LYS A 167 -0.26 15.17 -5.59
CA LYS A 167 -1.61 14.61 -5.38
C LYS A 167 -1.72 13.11 -5.67
N TRP A 168 -0.74 12.56 -6.40
CA TRP A 168 -0.69 11.14 -6.74
C TRP A 168 0.34 10.38 -5.92
N HIS A 169 1.06 11.02 -5.00
CA HIS A 169 2.07 10.35 -4.18
C HIS A 169 1.42 9.34 -3.24
N SER A 170 1.93 8.11 -3.26
CA SER A 170 1.50 7.06 -2.34
C SER A 170 2.03 7.31 -0.92
N ASP A 171 1.19 7.02 0.07
CA ASP A 171 1.59 7.06 1.48
C ASP A 171 2.06 5.70 2.01
N THR A 172 2.22 4.68 1.13
CA THR A 172 2.68 3.34 1.52
C THR A 172 3.98 2.92 0.86
N VAL A 173 4.33 3.50 -0.28
CA VAL A 173 5.54 3.18 -1.03
C VAL A 173 6.02 4.38 -1.84
N SER A 174 7.33 4.62 -1.83
CA SER A 174 7.98 5.60 -2.69
C SER A 174 8.83 4.89 -3.73
N ALA A 175 8.50 5.05 -5.01
CA ALA A 175 9.32 4.60 -6.14
C ALA A 175 10.21 5.75 -6.62
N ILE A 176 11.52 5.54 -6.64
CA ILE A 176 12.55 6.57 -6.76
C ILE A 176 13.40 6.28 -7.99
N TYR A 177 13.40 7.19 -8.97
CA TYR A 177 14.27 7.06 -10.14
C TYR A 177 15.74 7.19 -9.75
N VAL A 178 16.58 6.32 -10.30
CA VAL A 178 18.04 6.52 -10.30
C VAL A 178 18.43 7.37 -11.52
N PRO A 179 19.57 8.12 -11.46
CA PRO A 179 20.05 8.87 -12.61
C PRO A 179 20.36 7.98 -13.82
N GLN A 180 20.35 8.56 -15.01
CA GLN A 180 20.73 7.84 -16.22
C GLN A 180 22.15 7.27 -16.11
N GLY A 181 22.33 6.03 -16.53
CA GLY A 181 23.59 5.29 -16.41
C GLY A 181 23.69 4.41 -15.18
N PHE A 182 22.76 4.51 -14.23
CA PHE A 182 22.71 3.66 -13.04
C PHE A 182 21.51 2.67 -13.10
N ASP A 183 21.66 1.54 -12.42
CA ASP A 183 20.62 0.51 -12.30
C ASP A 183 20.03 0.51 -10.88
N GLY A 184 18.74 0.79 -10.74
CA GLY A 184 18.02 0.74 -9.47
C GLY A 184 18.01 -0.65 -8.83
N ASN A 185 18.16 -1.72 -9.61
CA ASN A 185 18.28 -3.07 -9.07
C ASN A 185 19.62 -3.27 -8.35
N GLU A 186 20.69 -2.61 -8.82
CA GLU A 186 21.98 -2.66 -8.12
C GLU A 186 21.90 -1.96 -6.77
N VAL A 187 21.16 -0.84 -6.65
CA VAL A 187 20.94 -0.19 -5.35
C VAL A 187 20.31 -1.19 -4.36
N VAL A 188 19.29 -1.93 -4.79
CA VAL A 188 18.62 -2.93 -3.96
C VAL A 188 19.56 -4.08 -3.60
N ARG A 189 20.30 -4.64 -4.58
CA ARG A 189 21.25 -5.74 -4.35
C ARG A 189 22.38 -5.33 -3.44
N HIS A 190 22.92 -4.12 -3.62
CA HIS A 190 24.02 -3.60 -2.80
C HIS A 190 23.55 -3.37 -1.35
N ALA A 191 22.38 -2.73 -1.15
CA ALA A 191 21.79 -2.53 0.18
C ALA A 191 21.61 -3.86 0.92
N TYR A 192 21.12 -4.89 0.22
CA TYR A 192 20.94 -6.22 0.81
C TYR A 192 22.27 -6.88 1.18
N ARG A 193 23.22 -6.96 0.23
CA ARG A 193 24.50 -7.67 0.43
C ARG A 193 25.42 -6.99 1.44
N ARG A 194 25.45 -5.66 1.43
CA ARG A 194 26.40 -4.88 2.22
C ARG A 194 25.85 -4.51 3.60
N PHE A 195 24.55 -4.21 3.68
CA PHE A 195 23.95 -3.64 4.88
C PHE A 195 22.82 -4.51 5.45
N ASN A 196 22.57 -5.69 4.86
CA ASN A 196 21.45 -6.57 5.24
C ASN A 196 20.08 -5.85 5.24
N LEU A 197 19.91 -4.92 4.30
CA LEU A 197 18.70 -4.10 4.16
C LEU A 197 17.90 -4.52 2.94
N ALA A 198 16.66 -4.91 3.16
CA ALA A 198 15.72 -5.23 2.08
C ALA A 198 15.01 -3.97 1.56
N LEU A 199 15.40 -3.51 0.39
CA LEU A 199 14.65 -2.58 -0.44
C LEU A 199 13.89 -3.35 -1.53
N SER A 200 13.05 -2.66 -2.32
CA SER A 200 12.31 -3.31 -3.39
C SER A 200 12.76 -2.85 -4.78
N VAL A 201 12.92 -3.78 -5.69
CA VAL A 201 13.15 -3.49 -7.12
C VAL A 201 11.92 -2.86 -7.74
N SER A 202 12.09 -2.02 -8.75
CA SER A 202 10.99 -1.54 -9.57
C SER A 202 10.53 -2.61 -10.57
N LEU A 203 9.31 -2.48 -11.10
CA LEU A 203 8.65 -3.51 -11.90
C LEU A 203 8.26 -3.00 -13.28
N ALA A 204 7.98 -3.94 -14.17
CA ALA A 204 7.44 -3.69 -15.51
C ALA A 204 8.26 -2.66 -16.31
N LYS A 205 7.62 -1.61 -16.85
CA LYS A 205 8.24 -0.60 -17.74
C LYS A 205 9.34 0.25 -17.08
N ILE A 206 9.39 0.26 -15.74
CA ILE A 206 10.40 1.00 -14.97
C ILE A 206 11.42 0.08 -14.28
N ALA A 207 11.42 -1.21 -14.62
CA ALA A 207 12.42 -2.16 -14.11
C ALA A 207 13.84 -1.66 -14.40
N GLY A 208 14.70 -1.68 -13.40
CA GLY A 208 16.07 -1.15 -13.45
C GLY A 208 16.20 0.38 -13.42
N LYS A 209 15.15 1.12 -13.73
CA LYS A 209 15.19 2.60 -13.75
C LYS A 209 14.93 3.25 -12.39
N ALA A 210 14.40 2.48 -11.45
CA ALA A 210 14.05 2.96 -10.12
C ALA A 210 14.21 1.85 -9.08
N PHE A 211 14.26 2.22 -7.82
CA PHE A 211 14.09 1.33 -6.67
C PHE A 211 12.94 1.84 -5.80
N ARG A 212 12.51 1.05 -4.81
CA ARG A 212 11.38 1.42 -3.97
C ARG A 212 11.71 1.30 -2.49
N ILE A 213 11.21 2.26 -1.72
CA ILE A 213 11.17 2.23 -0.26
C ILE A 213 9.73 2.05 0.17
N GLY A 214 9.41 0.93 0.85
CA GLY A 214 8.12 0.71 1.49
C GLY A 214 8.08 1.38 2.86
N HIS A 215 6.94 2.01 3.18
CA HIS A 215 6.72 2.66 4.47
C HIS A 215 5.28 2.44 4.93
N LEU A 216 4.88 1.17 4.98
CA LEU A 216 3.52 0.79 5.35
C LEU A 216 3.52 -0.21 6.50
N GLY A 217 2.42 -0.23 7.24
CA GLY A 217 2.21 -1.09 8.40
C GLY A 217 2.47 -0.37 9.72
N ASP A 218 2.89 -1.09 10.75
CA ASP A 218 3.21 -0.52 12.06
C ASP A 218 4.64 0.04 12.06
N MET A 219 4.80 1.19 11.42
CA MET A 219 6.09 1.88 11.30
C MET A 219 6.15 3.14 12.15
N ASN A 220 7.32 3.38 12.75
CA ASN A 220 7.65 4.59 13.46
C ASN A 220 8.81 5.36 12.78
N GLU A 221 9.20 6.48 13.38
CA GLU A 221 10.23 7.38 12.87
C GLU A 221 11.58 6.69 12.65
N LEU A 222 12.03 5.87 13.61
CA LEU A 222 13.31 5.19 13.51
C LEU A 222 13.29 4.09 12.46
N MET A 223 12.15 3.41 12.32
CA MET A 223 11.97 2.38 11.30
C MET A 223 12.03 2.96 9.89
N VAL A 224 11.48 4.16 9.64
CA VAL A 224 11.56 4.78 8.30
C VAL A 224 12.95 5.39 8.01
N LEU A 225 13.68 5.82 9.02
CA LEU A 225 15.05 6.32 8.85
C LEU A 225 16.03 5.20 8.42
N THR A 226 15.79 3.96 8.84
CA THR A 226 16.62 2.82 8.46
C THR A 226 16.72 2.63 6.94
N PRO A 227 15.63 2.47 6.16
CA PRO A 227 15.72 2.32 4.72
C PRO A 227 16.23 3.59 4.01
N ILE A 228 15.99 4.79 4.55
CA ILE A 228 16.56 6.03 4.01
C ILE A 228 18.09 5.98 4.13
N THR A 229 18.60 5.69 5.33
CA THR A 229 20.03 5.61 5.61
C THR A 229 20.73 4.56 4.73
N GLY A 230 20.18 3.35 4.69
CA GLY A 230 20.80 2.28 3.93
C GLY A 230 20.72 2.46 2.41
N ALA A 231 19.64 3.08 1.90
CA ALA A 231 19.54 3.46 0.49
C ALA A 231 20.59 4.53 0.13
N GLU A 232 20.78 5.52 0.98
CA GLU A 232 21.78 6.59 0.80
C GLU A 232 23.21 6.01 0.78
N MET A 233 23.54 5.14 1.73
CA MET A 233 24.85 4.45 1.77
C MET A 233 25.05 3.60 0.50
N ALA A 234 24.04 2.83 0.08
CA ALA A 234 24.14 1.99 -1.11
C ALA A 234 24.31 2.82 -2.39
N MET A 235 23.57 3.91 -2.52
CA MET A 235 23.71 4.83 -3.66
C MET A 235 25.10 5.48 -3.70
N LYS A 236 25.65 5.88 -2.55
CA LYS A 236 26.99 6.46 -2.46
C LYS A 236 28.07 5.47 -2.88
N ASP A 237 28.00 4.23 -2.38
CA ASP A 237 28.95 3.16 -2.73
C ASP A 237 28.94 2.84 -4.23
N LEU A 238 27.79 2.96 -4.88
CA LEU A 238 27.62 2.74 -6.32
C LEU A 238 28.01 3.96 -7.18
N GLY A 239 28.45 5.05 -6.57
CA GLY A 239 28.87 6.26 -7.28
C GLY A 239 27.70 7.12 -7.79
N ILE A 240 26.46 6.88 -7.33
CA ILE A 240 25.32 7.75 -7.63
C ILE A 240 25.62 9.13 -6.99
N PRO A 241 25.48 10.25 -7.74
CA PRO A 241 25.90 11.56 -7.30
C PRO A 241 24.93 12.18 -6.26
N ILE A 242 24.97 11.65 -5.05
CA ILE A 242 24.26 12.17 -3.90
C ILE A 242 25.24 12.61 -2.80
N GLU A 243 24.79 13.52 -1.97
CA GLU A 243 25.54 13.90 -0.76
C GLU A 243 25.16 12.98 0.39
N LEU A 244 26.13 12.30 0.98
CA LEU A 244 25.93 11.38 2.10
C LEU A 244 25.45 12.17 3.34
N GLY A 245 24.40 11.71 3.97
CA GLY A 245 23.77 12.35 5.12
C GLY A 245 22.65 13.33 4.77
N SER A 246 22.56 13.80 3.53
CA SER A 246 21.59 14.82 3.13
C SER A 246 20.14 14.38 3.27
N GLY A 247 19.82 13.18 2.79
CA GLY A 247 18.46 12.63 2.88
C GLY A 247 18.07 12.27 4.30
N VAL A 248 19.00 11.68 5.04
CA VAL A 248 18.79 11.34 6.46
C VAL A 248 18.53 12.59 7.27
N ALA A 249 19.33 13.67 7.09
CA ALA A 249 19.16 14.93 7.80
C ALA A 249 17.81 15.59 7.47
N ALA A 250 17.41 15.60 6.20
CA ALA A 250 16.12 16.15 5.76
C ALA A 250 14.92 15.39 6.35
N ALA A 251 15.00 14.06 6.38
CA ALA A 251 13.97 13.22 7.00
C ALA A 251 13.91 13.43 8.52
N GLN A 252 15.05 13.44 9.21
CA GLN A 252 15.13 13.68 10.66
C GLN A 252 14.55 15.04 11.05
N GLU A 253 14.91 16.09 10.30
CA GLU A 253 14.42 17.44 10.60
C GLU A 253 12.90 17.52 10.45
N TYR A 254 12.33 16.89 9.42
CA TYR A 254 10.89 16.82 9.25
C TYR A 254 10.21 16.04 10.38
N LEU A 255 10.72 14.84 10.69
CA LEU A 255 10.16 13.99 11.74
C LEU A 255 10.24 14.65 13.12
N ARG A 256 11.39 15.30 13.43
CA ARG A 256 11.58 16.04 14.69
C ARG A 256 10.58 17.19 14.83
N LYS A 257 10.37 17.99 13.77
CA LYS A 257 9.44 19.13 13.78
C LYS A 257 7.97 18.71 13.87
N THR A 258 7.65 17.53 13.35
CA THR A 258 6.26 17.02 13.31
C THR A 258 5.98 15.98 14.39
N ALA A 259 6.94 15.67 15.25
CA ALA A 259 6.73 14.79 16.39
C ALA A 259 5.70 15.39 17.35
N LYS A 260 4.76 14.57 17.79
CA LYS A 260 3.82 14.92 18.86
C LYS A 260 4.42 14.47 20.19
N ASP A 261 4.30 15.29 21.21
CA ASP A 261 4.65 14.89 22.57
C ASP A 261 3.86 13.63 22.95
N ILE A 262 4.58 12.58 23.29
CA ILE A 262 3.97 11.34 23.80
C ILE A 262 3.64 11.56 25.28
N LYS A 263 2.60 12.34 25.55
CA LYS A 263 2.13 12.61 26.94
C LYS A 263 1.39 11.45 27.59
N SER A 264 1.22 10.33 26.92
CA SER A 264 0.46 9.21 27.44
C SER A 264 0.84 7.87 26.80
N LEU A 265 2.10 7.47 26.90
CA LEU A 265 2.36 6.04 26.85
C LEU A 265 1.78 5.45 28.13
N LYS A 266 0.70 4.66 28.03
CA LYS A 266 0.36 3.72 29.10
C LYS A 266 1.61 2.87 29.33
N PRO A 267 2.05 2.68 30.61
CA PRO A 267 3.18 1.79 30.86
C PRO A 267 2.92 0.45 30.18
N MET A 268 3.92 -0.08 29.49
CA MET A 268 3.85 -1.44 28.96
C MET A 268 3.54 -2.36 30.14
N LYS A 269 2.41 -3.06 30.09
CA LYS A 269 2.03 -4.07 31.07
C LYS A 269 2.79 -5.36 30.84
#